data_58dec2bdfc5b6b35929d9dcf8d7a2914
#
_entry.id   58dec2bdfc5b6b35929d9dcf8d7a2914
#
_cell.length_a   1.000
_cell.length_b   1.000
_cell.length_c   1.000
_cell.angle_alpha   90.00
_cell.angle_beta   90.00
_cell.angle_gamma   90.00
#
_symmetry.space_group_name_H-M   'P 1'
#
loop_
_entity.id
_entity.type
_entity.pdbx_description
1 polymer ?
#
loop_
_entity_poly.entity_id
_entity_poly.type
_entity_poly.pdbx_seq_one_letter_code
_entity_poly.pdbx_strand_id
1 'polypeptide(L)'
;MKLGTITRGDRKIYMLLTADCPQGGSIVAESRCQGENVVPALVATKDADCGEYVLILPLLYVEQTVTVKVLATDGALVDEATRKIGHLSSAFTAKYNTLSKTPGINDIRNFDRYARGDVSHIEPDRICYFGYEPQNSELVHIVITTHCDDASTYETPFDVVLFDRQGRQMPIRNRAVLSDKLDHPVSHSDFTRRTIHTSFLKEHGNDWFFIWVRFEDDALPPAFICMDKWRTEYIRDRFQKKFNDSGQGPFYEDWFYLTQKKSPMELDGQRKARFEIEPLFSIIVPLYKTPLDFFAEMADSVLGQTYGKFELILVNSTPEDKELGAAVATRAAADERVRVVTLDKNHGIAGNTNEGIAIAQGDFLCFFDHDDILEPGILFEYVDAINRYPETDLLYCDEDKIRDGRLFDGFLKTDFSWELLTTCNYVCHLLTVRKSIVDSIELSGDEVTGAQDWDMTMKVAEKARNIFHVRKVLYHWRSHEHSAASNANAKPYTHKAGEIAVKNHFERIGLPVDVLDGFCGNMHRIVYHLPQDETLVSIIIPNKDHASMLERCLDS
;
A
#
# COMPACT_ATOMS: atom_id res chain seq x y z
N MET A 1 -31.37 -25.41 29.13
CA MET A 1 -30.38 -24.33 28.88
C MET A 1 -30.69 -23.07 29.69
N LYS A 2 -29.68 -22.39 30.24
CA LYS A 2 -29.86 -21.17 30.99
C LYS A 2 -28.87 -20.10 30.51
N LEU A 3 -29.40 -18.94 30.11
CA LEU A 3 -28.63 -17.75 29.77
C LEU A 3 -28.36 -16.92 31.04
N GLY A 4 -27.11 -16.86 31.44
CA GLY A 4 -26.69 -16.32 32.72
C GLY A 4 -26.25 -14.84 32.67
N THR A 5 -25.26 -14.50 33.47
CA THR A 5 -24.76 -13.13 33.65
C THR A 5 -24.10 -12.58 32.38
N ILE A 6 -24.32 -11.29 32.13
CA ILE A 6 -23.71 -10.55 31.03
C ILE A 6 -22.57 -9.69 31.56
N THR A 7 -21.41 -9.80 30.93
CA THR A 7 -20.26 -8.91 31.13
C THR A 7 -19.89 -8.26 29.80
N ARG A 8 -19.35 -7.04 29.82
CA ARG A 8 -18.96 -6.29 28.65
C ARG A 8 -17.50 -5.93 28.74
N GLY A 9 -16.77 -6.15 27.67
CA GLY A 9 -15.34 -5.82 27.59
C GLY A 9 -14.86 -5.80 26.16
N ASP A 10 -13.88 -4.99 25.87
CA ASP A 10 -13.22 -4.90 24.56
C ASP A 10 -14.19 -4.81 23.37
N ARG A 11 -15.25 -4.01 23.54
CA ARG A 11 -16.36 -3.82 22.59
C ARG A 11 -17.12 -5.10 22.23
N LYS A 12 -17.08 -6.07 23.13
CA LYS A 12 -17.81 -7.33 23.05
C LYS A 12 -18.71 -7.50 24.28
N ILE A 13 -19.71 -8.32 24.11
CA ILE A 13 -20.59 -8.80 25.17
C ILE A 13 -20.25 -10.25 25.43
N TYR A 14 -20.00 -10.60 26.68
CA TYR A 14 -19.78 -11.96 27.14
C TYR A 14 -20.97 -12.39 27.97
N MET A 15 -21.59 -13.51 27.65
CA MET A 15 -22.72 -14.05 28.40
C MET A 15 -22.44 -15.49 28.80
N LEU A 16 -22.51 -15.79 30.08
CA LEU A 16 -22.42 -17.15 30.58
C LEU A 16 -23.64 -17.94 30.10
N LEU A 17 -23.39 -19.13 29.65
CA LEU A 17 -24.40 -20.09 29.21
C LEU A 17 -24.17 -21.41 29.91
N THR A 18 -25.23 -22.00 30.47
CA THR A 18 -25.20 -23.36 30.99
C THR A 18 -26.18 -24.20 30.18
N ALA A 19 -25.71 -25.30 29.61
CA ALA A 19 -26.52 -26.18 28.81
C ALA A 19 -26.00 -27.61 28.88
N ASP A 20 -26.91 -28.59 28.89
CA ASP A 20 -26.59 -30.00 28.70
C ASP A 20 -26.47 -30.24 27.18
N CYS A 21 -25.24 -30.35 26.69
CA CYS A 21 -24.97 -30.70 25.30
C CYS A 21 -24.75 -32.21 25.23
N PRO A 22 -25.53 -32.95 24.39
CA PRO A 22 -25.30 -34.38 24.20
C PRO A 22 -23.88 -34.66 23.68
N GLN A 23 -23.35 -35.83 24.01
CA GLN A 23 -22.05 -36.24 23.51
C GLN A 23 -22.04 -36.23 21.96
N GLY A 24 -21.10 -35.48 21.36
CA GLY A 24 -21.04 -35.27 19.91
C GLY A 24 -22.04 -34.23 19.37
N GLY A 25 -22.85 -33.61 20.21
CA GLY A 25 -23.70 -32.48 19.84
C GLY A 25 -22.95 -31.15 19.78
N SER A 26 -23.65 -30.12 19.37
CA SER A 26 -23.09 -28.76 19.24
C SER A 26 -24.00 -27.71 19.84
N ILE A 27 -23.40 -26.55 20.22
CA ILE A 27 -24.15 -25.36 20.63
C ILE A 27 -23.88 -24.28 19.61
N VAL A 28 -24.95 -23.77 19.00
CA VAL A 28 -24.88 -22.70 18.01
C VAL A 28 -25.65 -21.48 18.50
N ALA A 29 -25.21 -20.32 18.12
CA ALA A 29 -25.87 -19.07 18.48
C ALA A 29 -26.06 -18.19 17.25
N GLU A 30 -27.20 -17.51 17.22
CA GLU A 30 -27.51 -16.50 16.22
C GLU A 30 -27.91 -15.21 16.93
N SER A 31 -27.37 -14.10 16.51
CA SER A 31 -27.76 -12.79 17.00
C SER A 31 -28.36 -11.96 15.86
N ARG A 32 -29.49 -11.30 16.14
CA ARG A 32 -30.19 -10.44 15.19
C ARG A 32 -30.38 -9.05 15.76
N CYS A 33 -30.27 -8.04 14.93
CA CYS A 33 -30.55 -6.66 15.29
C CYS A 33 -31.41 -5.99 14.20
N GLN A 34 -32.20 -4.99 14.59
CA GLN A 34 -33.10 -4.23 13.70
C GLN A 34 -33.97 -5.12 12.79
N GLY A 35 -34.61 -6.11 13.39
CA GLY A 35 -35.57 -7.00 12.74
C GLY A 35 -34.95 -8.22 12.09
N GLU A 36 -34.00 -8.11 11.18
CA GLU A 36 -33.53 -9.25 10.40
C GLU A 36 -32.02 -9.36 10.16
N ASN A 37 -31.25 -8.32 10.48
CA ASN A 37 -29.80 -8.36 10.25
C ASN A 37 -29.11 -9.34 11.20
N VAL A 38 -28.55 -10.41 10.65
CA VAL A 38 -27.73 -11.37 11.39
C VAL A 38 -26.36 -10.75 11.67
N VAL A 39 -25.95 -10.77 12.93
CA VAL A 39 -24.65 -10.28 13.38
C VAL A 39 -23.88 -11.43 14.03
N PRO A 40 -22.54 -11.33 14.13
CA PRO A 40 -21.71 -12.40 14.68
C PRO A 40 -22.16 -12.83 16.08
N ALA A 41 -22.17 -14.13 16.30
CA ALA A 41 -22.31 -14.74 17.62
C ALA A 41 -21.39 -15.95 17.69
N LEU A 42 -20.56 -16.03 18.72
CA LEU A 42 -19.60 -17.11 18.92
C LEU A 42 -19.87 -17.77 20.26
N VAL A 43 -19.91 -19.10 20.27
CA VAL A 43 -20.00 -19.89 21.50
C VAL A 43 -18.66 -20.56 21.76
N ALA A 44 -18.07 -20.28 22.92
CA ALA A 44 -16.82 -20.90 23.36
C ALA A 44 -17.08 -21.79 24.57
N THR A 45 -16.45 -22.95 24.61
CA THR A 45 -16.54 -23.89 25.74
C THR A 45 -15.69 -23.36 26.90
N LYS A 46 -16.28 -23.22 28.06
CA LYS A 46 -15.59 -22.86 29.30
C LYS A 46 -15.23 -24.11 30.11
N ASP A 47 -16.20 -24.97 30.31
CA ASP A 47 -16.07 -26.24 31.01
C ASP A 47 -17.13 -27.22 30.44
N ALA A 48 -16.69 -28.12 29.59
CA ALA A 48 -17.57 -29.07 28.92
C ALA A 48 -18.18 -30.09 29.93
N ASP A 49 -17.41 -30.48 30.94
CA ASP A 49 -17.86 -31.46 31.95
C ASP A 49 -18.95 -30.87 32.85
N CYS A 50 -18.92 -29.56 33.09
CA CYS A 50 -19.93 -28.83 33.84
C CYS A 50 -21.03 -28.22 32.94
N GLY A 51 -20.95 -28.38 31.62
CA GLY A 51 -21.90 -27.78 30.69
C GLY A 51 -21.85 -26.24 30.66
N GLU A 52 -20.69 -25.67 30.93
CA GLU A 52 -20.50 -24.21 30.97
C GLU A 52 -19.87 -23.70 29.69
N TYR A 53 -20.51 -22.70 29.08
CA TYR A 53 -20.08 -22.06 27.85
C TYR A 53 -20.11 -20.53 27.98
N VAL A 54 -19.45 -19.83 27.11
CA VAL A 54 -19.49 -18.38 26.98
C VAL A 54 -19.91 -17.98 25.58
N LEU A 55 -21.00 -17.22 25.51
CA LEU A 55 -21.46 -16.60 24.29
C LEU A 55 -20.77 -15.22 24.15
N ILE A 56 -20.17 -14.98 22.99
CA ILE A 56 -19.44 -13.76 22.66
C ILE A 56 -20.16 -13.05 21.52
N LEU A 57 -20.53 -11.79 21.73
CA LEU A 57 -21.30 -10.98 20.79
C LEU A 57 -20.64 -9.61 20.57
N PRO A 58 -20.84 -8.98 19.42
CA PRO A 58 -20.43 -7.58 19.23
C PRO A 58 -21.26 -6.65 20.13
N LEU A 59 -20.61 -5.61 20.66
CA LEU A 59 -21.28 -4.58 21.44
C LEU A 59 -21.85 -3.53 20.47
N LEU A 60 -23.13 -3.62 20.17
CA LEU A 60 -23.82 -2.71 19.24
C LEU A 60 -24.53 -1.56 19.97
N TYR A 61 -24.81 -0.48 19.25
CA TYR A 61 -25.63 0.64 19.72
C TYR A 61 -27.15 0.41 19.55
N VAL A 62 -27.53 -0.79 19.15
CA VAL A 62 -28.92 -1.21 18.96
C VAL A 62 -29.22 -2.46 19.78
N GLU A 63 -30.50 -2.70 20.06
CA GLU A 63 -30.95 -3.92 20.70
C GLU A 63 -30.64 -5.14 19.83
N GLN A 64 -30.12 -6.19 20.46
CA GLN A 64 -29.86 -7.48 19.83
C GLN A 64 -30.78 -8.54 20.42
N THR A 65 -31.30 -9.42 19.59
CA THR A 65 -32.00 -10.63 20.02
C THR A 65 -31.11 -11.83 19.72
N VAL A 66 -30.71 -12.52 20.77
CA VAL A 66 -29.82 -13.68 20.65
C VAL A 66 -30.62 -14.95 20.90
N THR A 67 -30.51 -15.88 19.96
CA THR A 67 -31.07 -17.23 20.07
C THR A 67 -29.93 -18.24 20.11
N VAL A 68 -29.90 -19.06 21.15
CA VAL A 68 -28.93 -20.14 21.32
C VAL A 68 -29.67 -21.47 21.21
N LYS A 69 -29.10 -22.40 20.44
CA LYS A 69 -29.64 -23.73 20.18
C LYS A 69 -28.63 -24.79 20.57
N VAL A 70 -29.09 -25.83 21.23
CA VAL A 70 -28.37 -27.07 21.49
C VAL A 70 -28.83 -28.08 20.45
N LEU A 71 -27.91 -28.62 19.69
CA LEU A 71 -28.19 -29.60 18.64
C LEU A 71 -27.58 -30.94 19.02
N ALA A 72 -28.29 -32.02 18.73
CA ALA A 72 -27.77 -33.39 18.80
C ALA A 72 -26.79 -33.65 17.64
N THR A 73 -26.12 -34.80 17.67
CA THR A 73 -25.14 -35.21 16.64
C THR A 73 -25.73 -35.31 15.23
N ASP A 74 -27.03 -35.58 15.13
CA ASP A 74 -27.80 -35.65 13.88
C ASP A 74 -28.37 -34.27 13.45
N GLY A 75 -28.05 -33.20 14.18
CA GLY A 75 -28.55 -31.86 13.95
C GLY A 75 -29.94 -31.57 14.51
N ALA A 76 -30.56 -32.53 15.22
CA ALA A 76 -31.87 -32.32 15.81
C ALA A 76 -31.81 -31.32 16.97
N LEU A 77 -32.79 -30.42 17.06
CA LEU A 77 -32.90 -29.44 18.14
C LEU A 77 -33.19 -30.14 19.45
N VAL A 78 -32.31 -29.96 20.45
CA VAL A 78 -32.46 -30.51 21.82
C VAL A 78 -33.03 -29.45 22.76
N ASP A 79 -32.51 -28.23 22.69
CA ASP A 79 -32.96 -27.15 23.56
C ASP A 79 -32.72 -25.79 22.86
N GLU A 80 -33.51 -24.78 23.22
CA GLU A 80 -33.40 -23.42 22.67
C GLU A 80 -33.72 -22.37 23.69
N ALA A 81 -32.95 -21.29 23.72
CA ALA A 81 -33.24 -20.11 24.53
C ALA A 81 -32.97 -18.82 23.77
N THR A 82 -33.85 -17.86 23.94
CA THR A 82 -33.75 -16.55 23.32
C THR A 82 -33.67 -15.45 24.39
N ARG A 83 -32.81 -14.47 24.18
CA ARG A 83 -32.65 -13.31 25.05
C ARG A 83 -32.47 -12.02 24.28
N LYS A 84 -33.14 -10.94 24.74
CA LYS A 84 -32.91 -9.59 24.27
C LYS A 84 -31.81 -8.93 25.08
N ILE A 85 -30.90 -8.29 24.39
CA ILE A 85 -29.78 -7.54 24.96
C ILE A 85 -29.95 -6.09 24.54
N GLY A 86 -30.23 -5.22 25.53
CA GLY A 86 -30.46 -3.79 25.28
C GLY A 86 -29.20 -3.08 24.78
N HIS A 87 -29.42 -1.98 24.06
CA HIS A 87 -28.36 -1.12 23.55
C HIS A 87 -27.60 -0.39 24.66
N LEU A 88 -26.36 0.02 24.36
CA LEU A 88 -25.60 0.92 25.24
C LEU A 88 -26.18 2.34 25.17
N SER A 89 -26.54 2.88 26.34
CA SER A 89 -26.73 4.32 26.48
C SER A 89 -25.38 5.01 26.75
N SER A 90 -25.23 6.27 26.35
CA SER A 90 -24.02 7.08 26.56
C SER A 90 -23.61 7.21 28.04
N ALA A 91 -24.55 7.03 28.97
CA ALA A 91 -24.29 6.98 30.43
C ALA A 91 -23.49 5.74 30.84
N PHE A 92 -23.45 4.69 30.05
CA PHE A 92 -22.77 3.44 30.38
C PHE A 92 -21.28 3.48 30.10
N THR A 93 -20.83 4.30 29.13
CA THR A 93 -19.42 4.48 28.80
C THR A 93 -18.63 5.08 29.96
N ALA A 94 -19.24 5.93 30.77
CA ALA A 94 -18.61 6.51 31.97
C ALA A 94 -18.45 5.49 33.12
N LYS A 95 -19.35 4.51 33.24
CA LYS A 95 -19.29 3.44 34.23
C LYS A 95 -18.31 2.32 33.88
N TYR A 96 -17.91 2.23 32.65
CA TYR A 96 -17.04 1.18 32.09
C TYR A 96 -15.62 1.21 32.67
N ASN A 97 -15.09 2.40 32.91
CA ASN A 97 -13.77 2.57 33.53
C ASN A 97 -13.72 2.12 34.98
N THR A 98 -14.87 1.95 35.62
CA THR A 98 -15.00 1.47 37.03
C THR A 98 -15.17 -0.05 37.12
N LEU A 99 -15.65 -0.71 36.09
CA LEU A 99 -15.87 -2.17 36.06
C LEU A 99 -14.58 -2.99 35.88
N SER A 100 -13.46 -2.34 35.56
CA SER A 100 -12.14 -3.00 35.44
C SER A 100 -11.65 -3.61 36.78
N LYS A 101 -12.33 -3.36 37.86
CA LYS A 101 -12.00 -3.87 39.21
C LYS A 101 -12.92 -5.00 39.73
N THR A 102 -13.82 -5.51 38.88
CA THR A 102 -14.73 -6.59 39.27
C THR A 102 -14.01 -7.94 39.23
N PRO A 103 -14.01 -8.74 40.32
CA PRO A 103 -13.48 -10.10 40.31
C PRO A 103 -14.14 -10.95 39.20
N GLY A 104 -13.39 -11.72 38.47
CA GLY A 104 -13.88 -12.55 37.34
C GLY A 104 -13.72 -11.93 35.96
N ILE A 105 -13.46 -10.62 35.81
CA ILE A 105 -13.17 -9.99 34.53
C ILE A 105 -11.86 -10.51 33.91
N ASN A 106 -10.86 -10.81 34.74
CA ASN A 106 -9.60 -11.38 34.27
C ASN A 106 -9.78 -12.80 33.70
N ASP A 107 -10.71 -13.56 34.25
CA ASP A 107 -11.03 -14.90 33.76
C ASP A 107 -11.71 -14.83 32.40
N ILE A 108 -12.60 -13.86 32.19
CA ILE A 108 -13.28 -13.64 30.90
C ILE A 108 -12.34 -13.06 29.87
N ARG A 109 -11.42 -12.16 30.23
CA ARG A 109 -10.37 -11.67 29.34
C ARG A 109 -9.38 -12.78 28.95
N ASN A 110 -9.04 -13.66 29.87
CA ASN A 110 -8.26 -14.84 29.57
C ASN A 110 -9.03 -15.82 28.70
N PHE A 111 -10.36 -15.87 28.86
CA PHE A 111 -11.22 -16.71 28.04
C PHE A 111 -11.27 -16.29 26.57
N ASP A 112 -11.32 -14.98 26.29
CA ASP A 112 -11.18 -14.45 24.92
C ASP A 112 -9.80 -14.81 24.33
N ARG A 113 -8.78 -14.95 25.16
CA ARG A 113 -7.46 -15.51 24.79
C ARG A 113 -7.51 -17.02 24.53
N TYR A 114 -8.27 -17.77 25.30
CA TYR A 114 -8.44 -19.22 25.10
C TYR A 114 -9.33 -19.54 23.91
N ALA A 115 -10.39 -18.80 23.70
CA ALA A 115 -11.22 -18.90 22.49
C ALA A 115 -10.43 -18.52 21.22
N ARG A 116 -9.41 -17.65 21.37
CA ARG A 116 -8.42 -17.36 20.31
C ARG A 116 -7.33 -18.45 20.20
N GLY A 117 -7.04 -19.18 21.27
CA GLY A 117 -6.03 -20.24 21.30
C GLY A 117 -6.43 -21.48 20.50
N ASP A 118 -7.72 -21.84 20.53
CA ASP A 118 -8.26 -22.91 19.70
C ASP A 118 -8.59 -22.44 18.27
N VAL A 119 -8.70 -21.13 18.06
CA VAL A 119 -8.78 -20.46 16.76
C VAL A 119 -7.41 -19.88 16.41
N SER A 120 -6.35 -20.64 16.64
CA SER A 120 -4.95 -20.23 16.54
C SER A 120 -4.51 -19.75 15.17
N HIS A 121 -5.39 -19.70 14.22
CA HIS A 121 -5.11 -19.41 12.81
C HIS A 121 -5.46 -17.99 12.37
N ILE A 122 -6.12 -17.18 13.23
CA ILE A 122 -6.40 -15.78 12.95
C ILE A 122 -5.79 -14.94 14.06
N GLU A 123 -4.58 -14.49 13.86
CA GLU A 123 -3.97 -13.52 14.77
C GLU A 123 -4.55 -12.12 14.51
N PRO A 124 -5.23 -11.51 15.50
CA PRO A 124 -5.76 -10.15 15.37
C PRO A 124 -4.68 -9.10 15.08
N ASP A 125 -3.44 -9.39 15.44
CA ASP A 125 -2.28 -8.52 15.22
C ASP A 125 -1.83 -8.45 13.74
N ARG A 126 -2.42 -9.26 12.87
CA ARG A 126 -2.13 -9.27 11.44
C ARG A 126 -3.21 -8.66 10.56
N ILE A 127 -4.16 -7.96 11.15
CA ILE A 127 -5.02 -7.08 10.40
C ILE A 127 -4.25 -5.81 10.11
N CYS A 128 -3.75 -5.72 8.91
CA CYS A 128 -3.13 -4.51 8.43
C CYS A 128 -4.21 -3.57 7.91
N TYR A 129 -4.47 -2.50 8.65
CA TYR A 129 -5.29 -1.41 8.19
C TYR A 129 -4.44 -0.50 7.31
N PHE A 130 -4.73 -0.48 6.03
CA PHE A 130 -4.19 0.50 5.09
C PHE A 130 -5.23 1.59 4.92
N GLY A 131 -5.20 2.55 5.81
CA GLY A 131 -6.05 3.70 5.72
C GLY A 131 -5.60 4.60 4.59
N TYR A 132 -6.57 5.12 3.88
CA TYR A 132 -6.47 6.22 2.93
C TYR A 132 -5.68 5.93 1.65
N GLU A 133 -6.39 5.66 0.58
CA GLU A 133 -5.98 6.28 -0.68
C GLU A 133 -6.23 7.79 -0.53
N PRO A 134 -5.18 8.62 -0.58
CA PRO A 134 -5.24 9.98 -0.03
C PRO A 134 -5.94 11.02 -0.88
N GLN A 135 -6.33 10.69 -2.08
CA GLN A 135 -6.72 11.72 -3.04
C GLN A 135 -8.22 11.86 -3.28
N ASN A 136 -9.06 11.66 -2.36
CA ASN A 136 -10.51 11.72 -2.40
C ASN A 136 -11.18 10.38 -2.07
N SER A 137 -10.45 9.41 -1.61
CA SER A 137 -11.08 8.14 -1.36
C SER A 137 -11.84 8.24 -0.05
N GLU A 138 -13.10 8.27 -0.22
CA GLU A 138 -14.09 7.89 0.77
C GLU A 138 -13.97 6.40 1.10
N LEU A 139 -12.98 5.71 0.54
CA LEU A 139 -12.76 4.28 0.68
C LEU A 139 -11.76 3.96 1.78
N VAL A 140 -12.13 3.03 2.63
CA VAL A 140 -11.24 2.40 3.61
C VAL A 140 -10.87 1.01 3.09
N HIS A 141 -9.58 0.74 2.92
CA HIS A 141 -9.08 -0.57 2.60
C HIS A 141 -8.72 -1.34 3.86
N ILE A 142 -9.17 -2.57 3.95
CA ILE A 142 -8.80 -3.50 5.01
C ILE A 142 -8.16 -4.72 4.35
N VAL A 143 -7.02 -5.09 4.88
CA VAL A 143 -6.32 -6.31 4.53
C VAL A 143 -6.38 -7.24 5.72
N ILE A 144 -7.01 -8.38 5.56
CA ILE A 144 -7.08 -9.43 6.58
C ILE A 144 -6.17 -10.55 6.13
N THR A 145 -5.14 -10.81 6.90
CA THR A 145 -4.24 -11.94 6.67
C THR A 145 -4.53 -13.03 7.69
N THR A 146 -4.63 -14.27 7.23
CA THR A 146 -4.63 -15.45 8.09
C THR A 146 -3.22 -16.03 8.08
N HIS A 147 -2.71 -16.37 9.25
CA HIS A 147 -1.48 -17.12 9.42
C HIS A 147 -1.82 -18.52 9.90
N CYS A 148 -1.20 -19.49 9.33
CA CYS A 148 -1.43 -20.89 9.69
C CYS A 148 -0.13 -21.67 9.59
N ASP A 149 0.16 -22.45 10.63
CA ASP A 149 1.32 -23.35 10.65
C ASP A 149 0.97 -24.74 10.07
N ASP A 150 -0.32 -24.98 9.76
CA ASP A 150 -0.81 -26.25 9.22
C ASP A 150 -1.37 -26.08 7.80
N ALA A 151 -0.77 -26.78 6.85
CA ALA A 151 -1.13 -26.74 5.44
C ALA A 151 -2.59 -27.16 5.17
N SER A 152 -3.19 -28.00 5.99
CA SER A 152 -4.57 -28.49 5.79
C SER A 152 -5.64 -27.40 5.98
N THR A 153 -5.35 -26.39 6.81
CA THR A 153 -6.27 -25.28 7.08
C THR A 153 -6.22 -24.20 6.02
N TYR A 154 -5.20 -24.20 5.16
CA TYR A 154 -4.99 -23.19 4.11
C TYR A 154 -6.00 -23.24 2.97
N GLU A 155 -6.50 -24.42 2.68
CA GLU A 155 -7.36 -24.67 1.54
C GLU A 155 -8.81 -24.34 1.85
N THR A 156 -9.16 -24.13 3.12
CA THR A 156 -10.55 -23.84 3.51
C THR A 156 -10.92 -22.41 3.11
N PRO A 157 -11.86 -22.24 2.19
CA PRO A 157 -12.36 -20.93 1.84
C PRO A 157 -12.99 -20.23 3.04
N PHE A 158 -12.84 -18.93 3.10
CA PHE A 158 -13.47 -18.11 4.12
C PHE A 158 -14.09 -16.85 3.53
N ASP A 159 -15.09 -16.32 4.21
CA ASP A 159 -15.80 -15.12 3.86
C ASP A 159 -15.63 -14.03 4.91
N VAL A 160 -15.67 -12.78 4.49
CA VAL A 160 -15.57 -11.61 5.36
C VAL A 160 -16.81 -10.75 5.19
N VAL A 161 -17.45 -10.45 6.29
CA VAL A 161 -18.58 -9.52 6.34
C VAL A 161 -18.26 -8.38 7.28
N LEU A 162 -18.55 -7.16 6.87
CA LEU A 162 -18.33 -5.96 7.65
C LEU A 162 -19.67 -5.45 8.20
N PHE A 163 -19.67 -5.00 9.46
CA PHE A 163 -20.83 -4.41 10.12
C PHE A 163 -20.49 -3.07 10.74
N ASP A 164 -21.40 -2.14 10.64
CA ASP A 164 -21.32 -0.90 11.40
C ASP A 164 -21.74 -1.11 12.89
N ARG A 165 -21.64 -0.06 13.68
CA ARG A 165 -22.04 -0.06 15.09
C ARG A 165 -23.54 -0.28 15.34
N GLN A 166 -24.38 -0.13 14.33
CA GLN A 166 -25.81 -0.44 14.37
C GLN A 166 -26.10 -1.89 13.93
N GLY A 167 -25.06 -2.67 13.61
CA GLY A 167 -25.21 -4.03 13.14
C GLY A 167 -25.71 -4.14 11.70
N ARG A 168 -25.65 -3.07 10.93
CA ARG A 168 -25.98 -3.10 9.52
C ARG A 168 -24.77 -3.57 8.75
N GLN A 169 -24.99 -4.48 7.80
CA GLN A 169 -23.93 -4.91 6.92
C GLN A 169 -23.47 -3.76 6.05
N MET A 170 -22.16 -3.54 6.03
CA MET A 170 -21.55 -2.51 5.22
C MET A 170 -21.30 -3.04 3.82
N PRO A 171 -21.68 -2.30 2.77
CA PRO A 171 -21.41 -2.73 1.39
C PRO A 171 -19.90 -2.73 1.12
N ILE A 172 -19.41 -3.87 0.66
CA ILE A 172 -18.03 -4.04 0.20
C ILE A 172 -17.99 -3.68 -1.28
N ARG A 173 -17.15 -2.71 -1.65
CA ARG A 173 -17.01 -2.29 -3.05
C ARG A 173 -16.04 -3.15 -3.84
N ASN A 174 -14.92 -3.51 -3.21
CA ASN A 174 -13.94 -4.39 -3.83
C ASN A 174 -13.62 -5.53 -2.88
N ARG A 175 -13.55 -6.72 -3.41
CA ARG A 175 -13.18 -7.91 -2.67
C ARG A 175 -12.25 -8.76 -3.54
N ALA A 176 -11.07 -9.05 -3.01
CA ALA A 176 -10.18 -10.03 -3.58
C ALA A 176 -9.71 -10.97 -2.46
N VAL A 177 -9.78 -12.25 -2.68
CA VAL A 177 -9.22 -13.27 -1.80
C VAL A 177 -7.97 -13.82 -2.45
N LEU A 178 -6.86 -13.73 -1.74
CA LEU A 178 -5.55 -14.12 -2.24
C LEU A 178 -4.99 -15.23 -1.38
N SER A 179 -4.30 -16.17 -1.99
CA SER A 179 -3.62 -17.26 -1.30
C SER A 179 -2.26 -17.48 -1.94
N ASP A 180 -1.21 -16.99 -1.29
CA ASP A 180 0.15 -17.08 -1.78
C ASP A 180 1.01 -17.90 -0.80
N LYS A 181 1.77 -18.86 -1.33
CA LYS A 181 2.90 -19.43 -0.58
C LYS A 181 4.05 -18.47 -0.66
N LEU A 182 4.51 -18.01 0.48
CA LEU A 182 5.65 -17.15 0.61
C LEU A 182 6.74 -17.88 1.40
N ASP A 183 7.95 -17.86 0.88
CA ASP A 183 9.14 -18.22 1.65
C ASP A 183 9.54 -17.01 2.50
N HIS A 184 9.54 -17.15 3.81
CA HIS A 184 9.92 -16.05 4.70
C HIS A 184 11.44 -15.91 4.71
N PRO A 185 11.97 -14.80 4.18
CA PRO A 185 13.42 -14.67 3.92
C PRO A 185 14.28 -14.75 5.19
N VAL A 186 13.71 -14.51 6.38
CA VAL A 186 14.44 -14.51 7.65
C VAL A 186 14.30 -15.83 8.41
N SER A 187 13.15 -16.47 8.38
CA SER A 187 12.89 -17.71 9.12
C SER A 187 13.06 -18.97 8.29
N HIS A 188 13.18 -18.85 6.96
CA HIS A 188 13.20 -19.96 6.01
C HIS A 188 12.06 -20.97 6.22
N SER A 189 10.97 -20.51 6.81
CA SER A 189 9.74 -21.28 6.96
C SER A 189 8.77 -20.89 5.86
N ASP A 190 8.26 -21.88 5.15
CA ASP A 190 7.13 -21.69 4.26
C ASP A 190 5.95 -21.18 5.08
N PHE A 191 5.42 -20.02 4.74
CA PHE A 191 4.15 -19.59 5.29
C PHE A 191 3.17 -19.27 4.18
N THR A 192 1.92 -19.60 4.40
CA THR A 192 0.88 -19.24 3.46
C THR A 192 0.22 -17.96 3.92
N ARG A 193 0.28 -16.94 3.08
CA ARG A 193 -0.46 -15.72 3.27
C ARG A 193 -1.82 -15.86 2.61
N ARG A 194 -2.86 -15.91 3.41
CA ARG A 194 -4.22 -15.71 2.93
C ARG A 194 -4.62 -14.29 3.23
N THR A 195 -4.89 -13.52 2.20
CA THR A 195 -5.16 -12.09 2.30
C THR A 195 -6.51 -11.79 1.68
N ILE A 196 -7.41 -11.18 2.44
CA ILE A 196 -8.64 -10.61 1.90
C ILE A 196 -8.48 -9.10 1.84
N HIS A 197 -8.55 -8.58 0.64
CA HIS A 197 -8.65 -7.14 0.40
C HIS A 197 -10.12 -6.76 0.33
N THR A 198 -10.55 -5.89 1.21
CA THR A 198 -11.89 -5.32 1.17
C THR A 198 -11.82 -3.82 1.21
N SER A 199 -12.73 -3.14 0.50
CA SER A 199 -12.89 -1.70 0.63
C SER A 199 -14.35 -1.33 0.86
N PHE A 200 -14.58 -0.30 1.66
CA PHE A 200 -15.89 0.24 1.97
C PHE A 200 -15.83 1.77 2.07
N LEU A 201 -17.00 2.41 1.98
CA LEU A 201 -17.09 3.87 2.10
C LEU A 201 -16.85 4.31 3.54
N LYS A 202 -16.02 5.33 3.73
CA LYS A 202 -15.69 5.91 5.04
C LYS A 202 -16.91 6.38 5.82
N GLU A 203 -17.96 6.86 5.15
CA GLU A 203 -19.22 7.26 5.76
C GLU A 203 -19.88 6.16 6.59
N HIS A 204 -19.68 4.90 6.22
CA HIS A 204 -20.29 3.75 6.88
C HIS A 204 -19.51 3.23 8.09
N GLY A 205 -18.26 3.66 8.28
CA GLY A 205 -17.36 3.15 9.33
C GLY A 205 -16.78 4.21 10.25
N ASN A 206 -17.44 5.35 10.43
CA ASN A 206 -16.87 6.58 10.98
C ASN A 206 -16.16 6.45 12.34
N ASP A 207 -16.67 5.63 13.25
CA ASP A 207 -16.09 5.54 14.61
C ASP A 207 -15.54 4.15 14.92
N TRP A 208 -16.26 3.11 14.50
CA TRP A 208 -15.87 1.73 14.67
C TRP A 208 -16.79 0.80 13.86
N PHE A 209 -16.26 -0.37 13.49
CA PHE A 209 -16.95 -1.39 12.72
C PHE A 209 -16.44 -2.76 13.14
N PHE A 210 -17.17 -3.81 12.76
CA PHE A 210 -16.81 -5.20 13.02
C PHE A 210 -16.47 -5.91 11.73
N ILE A 211 -15.42 -6.72 11.79
CA ILE A 211 -15.04 -7.64 10.76
C ILE A 211 -15.44 -9.03 11.22
N TRP A 212 -16.30 -9.71 10.47
CA TRP A 212 -16.71 -11.07 10.75
C TRP A 212 -16.09 -12.00 9.71
N VAL A 213 -15.26 -12.93 10.15
CA VAL A 213 -14.63 -13.95 9.33
C VAL A 213 -15.39 -15.26 9.53
N ARG A 214 -15.89 -15.84 8.45
CA ARG A 214 -16.59 -17.12 8.43
C ARG A 214 -15.86 -18.08 7.52
N PHE A 215 -15.60 -19.28 8.01
CA PHE A 215 -15.03 -20.36 7.21
C PHE A 215 -16.17 -21.16 6.55
N GLU A 216 -15.92 -21.75 5.37
CA GLU A 216 -16.86 -22.67 4.74
C GLU A 216 -16.90 -24.02 5.44
N ASP A 217 -15.86 -24.38 6.19
CA ASP A 217 -15.83 -25.54 7.06
C ASP A 217 -16.41 -25.17 8.43
N ASP A 218 -17.57 -25.74 8.77
CA ASP A 218 -18.23 -25.53 10.06
C ASP A 218 -17.42 -26.05 11.26
N ALA A 219 -16.37 -26.85 11.04
CA ALA A 219 -15.44 -27.27 12.08
C ALA A 219 -14.52 -26.12 12.55
N LEU A 220 -14.35 -25.09 11.74
CA LEU A 220 -13.57 -23.91 12.08
C LEU A 220 -14.50 -22.82 12.67
N PRO A 221 -14.30 -22.43 13.94
CA PRO A 221 -15.17 -21.44 14.55
C PRO A 221 -15.01 -20.08 13.88
N PRO A 222 -16.11 -19.33 13.64
CA PRO A 222 -16.05 -18.00 13.09
C PRO A 222 -15.38 -17.05 14.09
N ALA A 223 -14.66 -16.06 13.57
CA ALA A 223 -14.08 -15.02 14.39
C ALA A 223 -14.65 -13.64 14.03
N PHE A 224 -14.72 -12.75 15.00
CA PHE A 224 -15.01 -11.35 14.70
C PHE A 224 -14.09 -10.41 15.46
N ILE A 225 -13.78 -9.30 14.83
CA ILE A 225 -12.82 -8.31 15.33
C ILE A 225 -13.49 -6.96 15.30
N CYS A 226 -13.38 -6.26 16.41
CA CYS A 226 -13.82 -4.88 16.49
C CYS A 226 -12.68 -3.95 16.12
N MET A 227 -12.91 -3.11 15.11
CA MET A 227 -12.01 -2.04 14.69
C MET A 227 -12.58 -0.70 15.14
N ASP A 228 -11.94 -0.07 16.10
CA ASP A 228 -12.23 1.30 16.50
C ASP A 228 -11.11 2.25 16.11
N LYS A 229 -11.35 3.55 16.27
CA LYS A 229 -10.36 4.59 15.96
C LYS A 229 -9.04 4.34 16.69
N TRP A 230 -9.11 3.99 17.98
CA TRP A 230 -7.91 3.77 18.79
C TRP A 230 -7.12 2.53 18.30
N ARG A 231 -7.79 1.43 18.02
CA ARG A 231 -7.15 0.20 17.51
C ARG A 231 -6.55 0.42 16.12
N THR A 232 -7.28 1.15 15.28
CA THR A 232 -6.81 1.54 13.96
C THR A 232 -5.57 2.43 14.05
N GLU A 233 -5.58 3.44 14.92
CA GLU A 233 -4.43 4.31 15.16
C GLU A 233 -3.27 3.53 15.78
N TYR A 234 -3.53 2.64 16.74
CA TYR A 234 -2.50 1.80 17.36
C TYR A 234 -1.83 0.86 16.34
N ILE A 235 -2.61 0.20 15.46
CA ILE A 235 -2.07 -0.67 14.41
C ILE A 235 -1.22 0.17 13.46
N ARG A 236 -1.72 1.32 13.01
CA ARG A 236 -0.99 2.24 12.15
C ARG A 236 0.30 2.72 12.81
N ASP A 237 0.25 3.18 14.06
CA ASP A 237 1.41 3.72 14.77
C ASP A 237 2.46 2.62 15.06
N ARG A 238 2.01 1.41 15.41
CA ARG A 238 2.89 0.24 15.59
C ARG A 238 3.57 -0.13 14.27
N PHE A 239 2.82 -0.07 13.18
CA PHE A 239 3.34 -0.32 11.84
C PHE A 239 4.35 0.75 11.42
N GLN A 240 4.00 2.04 11.56
CA GLN A 240 4.90 3.16 11.28
C GLN A 240 6.15 3.14 12.19
N LYS A 241 5.99 2.78 13.46
CA LYS A 241 7.11 2.66 14.39
C LYS A 241 8.05 1.54 13.99
N LYS A 242 7.55 0.36 13.65
CA LYS A 242 8.36 -0.73 13.11
C LYS A 242 9.10 -0.29 11.83
N PHE A 243 8.41 0.43 10.96
CA PHE A 243 8.98 0.97 9.73
C PHE A 243 10.09 2.00 10.01
N ASN A 244 9.86 2.92 10.95
CA ASN A 244 10.81 3.96 11.33
C ASN A 244 12.00 3.42 12.15
N ASP A 245 11.75 2.47 13.06
CA ASP A 245 12.80 1.88 13.91
C ASP A 245 13.74 0.96 13.12
N SER A 246 13.28 0.44 11.98
CA SER A 246 14.09 -0.47 11.16
C SER A 246 15.16 0.25 10.35
N GLY A 247 15.01 1.57 10.10
CA GLY A 247 15.97 2.45 9.40
C GLY A 247 16.57 1.92 8.09
N GLN A 248 16.64 0.64 7.94
CA GLN A 248 17.10 -0.19 6.83
C GLN A 248 17.17 -1.64 7.36
N GLY A 249 16.14 -2.43 7.21
CA GLY A 249 16.21 -3.78 7.73
C GLY A 249 15.11 -4.71 7.20
N PRO A 250 15.11 -5.95 7.65
CA PRO A 250 14.19 -6.98 7.20
C PRO A 250 12.71 -6.60 7.27
N PHE A 251 12.37 -5.59 8.05
CA PHE A 251 11.00 -5.11 8.21
C PHE A 251 10.46 -4.34 7.00
N TYR A 252 11.30 -3.67 6.20
CA TYR A 252 10.84 -3.02 4.98
C TYR A 252 10.37 -4.05 3.96
N GLU A 253 11.16 -5.07 3.74
CA GLU A 253 10.86 -6.15 2.80
C GLU A 253 9.57 -6.88 3.21
N ASP A 254 9.41 -7.22 4.49
CA ASP A 254 8.16 -7.78 5.04
C ASP A 254 6.97 -6.84 4.78
N TRP A 255 7.14 -5.55 5.02
CA TRP A 255 6.11 -4.57 4.72
C TRP A 255 5.75 -4.58 3.24
N PHE A 256 6.75 -4.54 2.34
CA PHE A 256 6.51 -4.55 0.90
C PHE A 256 5.72 -5.79 0.47
N TYR A 257 6.15 -6.98 0.87
CA TYR A 257 5.47 -8.22 0.52
C TYR A 257 4.06 -8.33 1.11
N LEU A 258 3.84 -7.81 2.29
CA LEU A 258 2.53 -7.85 2.95
C LEU A 258 1.54 -6.82 2.40
N THR A 259 2.03 -5.70 1.82
CA THR A 259 1.20 -4.53 1.55
C THR A 259 1.19 -4.08 0.10
N GLN A 260 2.30 -4.23 -0.60
CA GLN A 260 2.50 -3.72 -1.95
C GLN A 260 2.50 -4.82 -3.00
N LYS A 261 3.13 -5.95 -2.70
CA LYS A 261 3.29 -7.06 -3.65
C LYS A 261 1.94 -7.62 -4.08
N LYS A 262 1.71 -7.63 -5.39
CA LYS A 262 0.50 -8.21 -5.98
C LYS A 262 0.62 -9.72 -6.10
N SER A 263 -0.45 -10.41 -5.77
CA SER A 263 -0.54 -11.85 -5.96
C SER A 263 -0.75 -12.21 -7.44
N PRO A 264 -0.49 -13.45 -7.83
CA PRO A 264 -0.76 -13.94 -9.18
C PRO A 264 -2.22 -13.70 -9.62
N MET A 265 -3.18 -13.85 -8.71
CA MET A 265 -4.60 -13.63 -9.01
C MET A 265 -4.95 -12.16 -9.25
N GLU A 266 -4.37 -11.23 -8.47
CA GLU A 266 -4.51 -9.80 -8.73
C GLU A 266 -3.90 -9.43 -10.09
N LEU A 267 -2.70 -9.93 -10.38
CA LEU A 267 -2.05 -9.72 -11.68
C LEU A 267 -2.88 -10.27 -12.84
N ASP A 268 -3.51 -11.44 -12.66
CA ASP A 268 -4.45 -11.98 -13.64
C ASP A 268 -5.72 -11.13 -13.79
N GLY A 269 -6.19 -10.55 -12.68
CA GLY A 269 -7.28 -9.58 -12.70
C GLY A 269 -6.90 -8.33 -13.49
N GLN A 270 -5.70 -7.81 -13.30
CA GLN A 270 -5.16 -6.67 -14.05
C GLN A 270 -5.07 -6.98 -15.55
N ARG A 271 -4.59 -8.17 -15.95
CA ARG A 271 -4.52 -8.57 -17.38
C ARG A 271 -5.89 -8.63 -18.06
N LYS A 272 -6.94 -8.91 -17.31
CA LYS A 272 -8.31 -9.01 -17.80
C LYS A 272 -9.08 -7.70 -17.75
N ALA A 273 -8.57 -6.72 -17.04
CA ALA A 273 -9.20 -5.40 -16.96
C ALA A 273 -9.31 -4.74 -18.33
N ARG A 274 -10.31 -3.87 -18.47
CA ARG A 274 -10.52 -3.05 -19.67
C ARG A 274 -10.66 -1.61 -19.23
N PHE A 275 -10.04 -0.75 -19.99
CA PHE A 275 -10.04 0.68 -19.73
C PHE A 275 -10.71 1.42 -20.90
N GLU A 276 -11.26 2.56 -20.63
CA GLU A 276 -11.84 3.44 -21.66
C GLU A 276 -10.71 4.08 -22.48
N ILE A 277 -9.66 4.53 -21.77
CA ILE A 277 -8.44 5.09 -22.38
C ILE A 277 -7.34 4.04 -22.24
N GLU A 278 -6.85 3.53 -23.35
CA GLU A 278 -5.81 2.52 -23.41
C GLU A 278 -4.59 3.03 -24.18
N PRO A 279 -3.74 3.86 -23.54
CA PRO A 279 -2.58 4.46 -24.20
C PRO A 279 -1.50 3.42 -24.55
N LEU A 280 -0.73 3.68 -25.61
CA LEU A 280 0.50 2.96 -25.88
C LEU A 280 1.64 3.60 -25.09
N PHE A 281 2.42 2.79 -24.36
CA PHE A 281 3.64 3.25 -23.67
C PHE A 281 4.88 2.86 -24.48
N SER A 282 5.83 3.79 -24.64
CA SER A 282 7.17 3.49 -25.13
C SER A 282 8.13 3.49 -23.96
N ILE A 283 8.63 2.31 -23.57
CA ILE A 283 9.62 2.16 -22.51
C ILE A 283 11.00 2.21 -23.15
N ILE A 284 11.75 3.27 -22.86
CA ILE A 284 13.04 3.57 -23.47
C ILE A 284 14.15 3.18 -22.51
N VAL A 285 15.02 2.28 -22.93
CA VAL A 285 16.12 1.74 -22.14
C VAL A 285 17.45 1.91 -22.87
N PRO A 286 18.29 2.87 -22.48
CA PRO A 286 19.66 2.98 -22.98
C PRO A 286 20.52 1.86 -22.40
N LEU A 287 21.16 1.06 -23.25
CA LEU A 287 22.06 -0.03 -22.85
C LEU A 287 23.52 0.40 -23.05
N TYR A 288 24.30 0.42 -21.97
CA TYR A 288 25.72 0.69 -22.01
C TYR A 288 26.50 -0.21 -21.07
N LYS A 289 27.29 -1.15 -21.64
CA LYS A 289 28.06 -2.16 -20.88
C LYS A 289 27.19 -2.89 -19.84
N THR A 290 25.96 -3.20 -20.23
CA THR A 290 24.94 -3.80 -19.36
C THR A 290 25.30 -5.27 -19.07
N PRO A 291 25.44 -5.68 -17.80
CA PRO A 291 25.60 -7.09 -17.45
C PRO A 291 24.41 -7.92 -17.94
N LEU A 292 24.68 -9.13 -18.43
CA LEU A 292 23.67 -9.97 -19.07
C LEU A 292 22.54 -10.40 -18.11
N ASP A 293 22.87 -10.64 -16.86
CA ASP A 293 21.91 -10.95 -15.79
C ASP A 293 20.98 -9.75 -15.52
N PHE A 294 21.53 -8.55 -15.38
CA PHE A 294 20.72 -7.33 -15.20
C PHE A 294 19.83 -7.06 -16.43
N PHE A 295 20.40 -7.21 -17.63
CA PHE A 295 19.60 -7.10 -18.86
C PHE A 295 18.43 -8.10 -18.88
N ALA A 296 18.67 -9.35 -18.48
CA ALA A 296 17.63 -10.37 -18.48
C ALA A 296 16.51 -10.03 -17.48
N GLU A 297 16.86 -9.68 -16.25
CA GLU A 297 15.89 -9.31 -15.21
C GLU A 297 15.12 -8.04 -15.57
N MET A 298 15.79 -7.01 -16.07
CA MET A 298 15.18 -5.79 -16.56
C MET A 298 14.15 -6.09 -17.67
N ALA A 299 14.58 -6.82 -18.73
CA ALA A 299 13.72 -7.15 -19.86
C ALA A 299 12.53 -8.01 -19.44
N ASP A 300 12.71 -9.01 -18.57
CA ASP A 300 11.65 -9.86 -18.05
C ASP A 300 10.64 -9.03 -17.22
N SER A 301 11.09 -8.05 -16.45
CA SER A 301 10.21 -7.17 -15.68
C SER A 301 9.30 -6.30 -16.56
N VAL A 302 9.80 -5.87 -17.70
CA VAL A 302 9.02 -5.11 -18.69
C VAL A 302 8.09 -6.03 -19.48
N LEU A 303 8.58 -7.15 -20.02
CA LEU A 303 7.76 -8.06 -20.82
C LEU A 303 6.68 -8.75 -20.00
N GLY A 304 6.88 -8.88 -18.67
CA GLY A 304 5.93 -9.42 -17.71
C GLY A 304 4.82 -8.48 -17.27
N GLN A 305 4.75 -7.25 -17.79
CA GLN A 305 3.74 -6.27 -17.40
C GLN A 305 2.31 -6.78 -17.61
N THR A 306 1.42 -6.43 -16.68
CA THR A 306 0.00 -6.84 -16.76
C THR A 306 -0.80 -6.06 -17.80
N TYR A 307 -0.39 -4.82 -18.09
CA TYR A 307 -0.92 -4.06 -19.21
C TYR A 307 -0.05 -4.28 -20.44
N GLY A 308 -0.64 -4.77 -21.53
CA GLY A 308 0.08 -5.28 -22.70
C GLY A 308 0.35 -4.28 -23.81
N LYS A 309 -0.27 -3.06 -23.80
CA LYS A 309 -0.08 -2.05 -24.84
C LYS A 309 1.18 -1.21 -24.58
N PHE A 310 2.32 -1.76 -24.85
CA PHE A 310 3.60 -1.07 -24.79
C PHE A 310 4.55 -1.55 -25.87
N GLU A 311 5.56 -0.75 -26.16
CA GLU A 311 6.77 -1.13 -26.87
C GLU A 311 7.98 -0.95 -25.95
N LEU A 312 8.93 -1.88 -26.00
CA LEU A 312 10.22 -1.80 -25.32
C LEU A 312 11.30 -1.40 -26.33
N ILE A 313 11.86 -0.21 -26.17
CA ILE A 313 12.88 0.34 -27.06
C ILE A 313 14.24 0.18 -26.39
N LEU A 314 15.04 -0.76 -26.88
CA LEU A 314 16.39 -1.03 -26.42
C LEU A 314 17.39 -0.25 -27.29
N VAL A 315 18.07 0.73 -26.71
CA VAL A 315 19.08 1.53 -27.39
C VAL A 315 20.47 1.00 -27.05
N ASN A 316 20.99 0.10 -27.86
CA ASN A 316 22.31 -0.52 -27.66
C ASN A 316 23.42 0.43 -28.10
N SER A 317 24.14 1.02 -27.17
CA SER A 317 25.27 1.92 -27.36
C SER A 317 26.64 1.26 -27.18
N THR A 318 26.68 -0.08 -27.12
CA THR A 318 27.90 -0.89 -26.98
C THR A 318 27.96 -1.93 -28.12
N PRO A 319 28.10 -1.49 -29.39
CA PRO A 319 28.04 -2.38 -30.54
C PRO A 319 29.19 -3.42 -30.59
N GLU A 320 30.28 -3.17 -29.87
CA GLU A 320 31.41 -4.09 -29.72
C GLU A 320 31.09 -5.28 -28.76
N ASP A 321 30.10 -5.15 -27.90
CA ASP A 321 29.67 -6.24 -26.98
C ASP A 321 28.74 -7.21 -27.74
N LYS A 322 29.36 -8.28 -28.28
CA LYS A 322 28.62 -9.27 -29.05
C LYS A 322 27.67 -10.12 -28.25
N GLU A 323 27.98 -10.35 -26.96
CA GLU A 323 27.13 -11.15 -26.08
C GLU A 323 25.84 -10.38 -25.73
N LEU A 324 25.97 -9.12 -25.35
CA LEU A 324 24.83 -8.24 -25.14
C LEU A 324 24.02 -8.08 -26.45
N GLY A 325 24.69 -7.84 -27.57
CA GLY A 325 24.05 -7.73 -28.89
C GLY A 325 23.22 -8.99 -29.25
N ALA A 326 23.75 -10.19 -28.97
CA ALA A 326 23.03 -11.45 -29.21
C ALA A 326 21.83 -11.62 -28.26
N ALA A 327 21.98 -11.26 -26.99
CA ALA A 327 20.89 -11.29 -26.02
C ALA A 327 19.73 -10.35 -26.40
N VAL A 328 20.07 -9.12 -26.81
CA VAL A 328 19.11 -8.12 -27.31
C VAL A 328 18.37 -8.63 -28.55
N ALA A 329 19.11 -9.17 -29.54
CA ALA A 329 18.52 -9.73 -30.75
C ALA A 329 17.60 -10.93 -30.46
N THR A 330 17.94 -11.76 -29.49
CA THR A 330 17.12 -12.91 -29.06
C THR A 330 15.79 -12.42 -28.48
N ARG A 331 15.80 -11.39 -27.62
CA ARG A 331 14.56 -10.81 -27.06
C ARG A 331 13.68 -10.18 -28.15
N ALA A 332 14.27 -9.44 -29.08
CA ALA A 332 13.54 -8.83 -30.18
C ALA A 332 12.93 -9.86 -31.14
N ALA A 333 13.58 -11.00 -31.34
CA ALA A 333 13.04 -12.09 -32.16
C ALA A 333 11.89 -12.85 -31.45
N ALA A 334 11.87 -12.86 -30.11
CA ALA A 334 10.88 -13.58 -29.31
C ALA A 334 9.60 -12.77 -29.03
N ASP A 335 9.64 -11.44 -29.05
CA ASP A 335 8.51 -10.57 -28.73
C ASP A 335 8.48 -9.35 -29.65
N GLU A 336 7.40 -9.21 -30.43
CA GLU A 336 7.22 -8.14 -31.43
C GLU A 336 7.14 -6.73 -30.81
N ARG A 337 6.90 -6.63 -29.53
CA ARG A 337 6.89 -5.36 -28.78
C ARG A 337 8.30 -4.82 -28.54
N VAL A 338 9.34 -5.64 -28.73
CA VAL A 338 10.74 -5.24 -28.52
C VAL A 338 11.31 -4.63 -29.81
N ARG A 339 11.72 -3.39 -29.71
CA ARG A 339 12.37 -2.65 -30.80
C ARG A 339 13.81 -2.33 -30.42
N VAL A 340 14.72 -2.39 -31.36
CA VAL A 340 16.15 -2.22 -31.10
C VAL A 340 16.73 -1.12 -32.01
N VAL A 341 17.48 -0.21 -31.38
CA VAL A 341 18.38 0.72 -32.05
C VAL A 341 19.81 0.37 -31.65
N THR A 342 20.67 0.07 -32.60
CA THR A 342 22.09 -0.12 -32.31
C THR A 342 22.85 1.09 -32.82
N LEU A 343 23.53 1.79 -31.93
CA LEU A 343 24.31 2.97 -32.21
C LEU A 343 25.71 2.56 -32.68
N ASP A 344 26.37 3.41 -33.47
CA ASP A 344 27.76 3.24 -33.89
C ASP A 344 28.75 3.44 -32.74
N LYS A 345 28.38 4.23 -31.77
CA LYS A 345 29.12 4.54 -30.54
C LYS A 345 28.19 5.03 -29.43
N ASN A 346 28.69 5.10 -28.20
CA ASN A 346 27.99 5.70 -27.09
C ASN A 346 27.93 7.23 -27.25
N HIS A 347 26.72 7.79 -27.26
CA HIS A 347 26.43 9.23 -27.29
C HIS A 347 26.20 9.84 -25.90
N GLY A 348 26.55 9.14 -24.83
CA GLY A 348 26.17 9.50 -23.46
C GLY A 348 24.72 9.14 -23.15
N ILE A 349 24.35 9.17 -21.85
CA ILE A 349 23.03 8.71 -21.45
C ILE A 349 21.91 9.58 -22.05
N ALA A 350 22.08 10.90 -22.09
CA ALA A 350 21.10 11.82 -22.70
C ALA A 350 20.96 11.55 -24.21
N GLY A 351 22.09 11.49 -24.95
CA GLY A 351 22.07 11.21 -26.37
C GLY A 351 21.48 9.86 -26.73
N ASN A 352 21.83 8.80 -25.99
CA ASN A 352 21.26 7.47 -26.19
C ASN A 352 19.74 7.46 -25.94
N THR A 353 19.27 8.15 -24.90
CA THR A 353 17.84 8.30 -24.60
C THR A 353 17.13 9.03 -25.74
N ASN A 354 17.71 10.09 -26.27
CA ASN A 354 17.15 10.87 -27.37
C ASN A 354 16.97 10.04 -28.67
N GLU A 355 17.88 9.10 -28.95
CA GLU A 355 17.71 8.15 -30.05
C GLU A 355 16.51 7.22 -29.85
N GLY A 356 16.24 6.81 -28.60
CA GLY A 356 15.04 6.05 -28.26
C GLY A 356 13.76 6.89 -28.41
N ILE A 357 13.78 8.14 -27.97
CA ILE A 357 12.66 9.09 -28.12
C ILE A 357 12.31 9.27 -29.61
N ALA A 358 13.33 9.39 -30.48
CA ALA A 358 13.15 9.65 -31.92
C ALA A 358 12.33 8.56 -32.63
N ILE A 359 12.37 7.31 -32.14
CA ILE A 359 11.63 6.20 -32.75
C ILE A 359 10.38 5.79 -31.99
N ALA A 360 10.13 6.39 -30.80
CA ALA A 360 9.02 6.05 -29.94
C ALA A 360 7.65 6.41 -30.58
N GLN A 361 6.70 5.47 -30.52
CA GLN A 361 5.36 5.60 -31.09
C GLN A 361 4.26 5.71 -30.04
N GLY A 362 4.61 5.55 -28.76
CA GLY A 362 3.67 5.57 -27.65
C GLY A 362 3.06 6.95 -27.41
N ASP A 363 1.88 6.95 -26.78
CA ASP A 363 1.23 8.16 -26.27
C ASP A 363 2.00 8.72 -25.07
N PHE A 364 2.64 7.81 -24.31
CA PHE A 364 3.49 8.13 -23.16
C PHE A 364 4.87 7.49 -23.31
N LEU A 365 5.89 8.23 -22.89
CA LEU A 365 7.29 7.79 -22.87
C LEU A 365 7.69 7.49 -21.43
N CYS A 366 8.23 6.31 -21.18
CA CYS A 366 8.76 5.89 -19.87
C CYS A 366 10.29 5.80 -19.98
N PHE A 367 11.00 6.46 -19.08
CA PHE A 367 12.46 6.45 -19.02
C PHE A 367 12.91 5.44 -17.98
N PHE A 368 13.58 4.39 -18.43
CA PHE A 368 13.90 3.23 -17.59
C PHE A 368 15.37 2.85 -17.69
N ASP A 369 16.02 2.62 -16.55
CA ASP A 369 17.43 2.25 -16.50
C ASP A 369 17.65 0.75 -16.76
N HIS A 370 18.80 0.43 -17.34
CA HIS A 370 19.09 -0.91 -17.88
C HIS A 370 19.42 -1.97 -16.81
N ASP A 371 19.60 -1.57 -15.57
CA ASP A 371 19.97 -2.41 -14.43
C ASP A 371 18.87 -2.53 -13.38
N ASP A 372 17.73 -1.88 -13.57
CA ASP A 372 16.63 -1.81 -12.60
C ASP A 372 15.50 -2.80 -12.92
N ILE A 373 14.50 -2.86 -12.01
CA ILE A 373 13.37 -3.79 -12.13
C ILE A 373 12.06 -3.04 -11.90
N LEU A 374 11.04 -3.38 -12.70
CA LEU A 374 9.67 -2.88 -12.55
C LEU A 374 8.77 -3.91 -11.86
N GLU A 375 7.88 -3.47 -10.98
CA GLU A 375 6.76 -4.29 -10.54
C GLU A 375 5.81 -4.59 -11.72
N PRO A 376 5.25 -5.83 -11.80
CA PRO A 376 4.44 -6.25 -12.96
C PRO A 376 3.19 -5.41 -13.22
N GLY A 377 2.75 -4.64 -12.24
CA GLY A 377 1.53 -3.82 -12.30
C GLY A 377 1.75 -2.34 -12.58
N ILE A 378 2.98 -1.86 -12.80
CA ILE A 378 3.23 -0.41 -12.90
C ILE A 378 2.47 0.24 -14.06
N LEU A 379 2.49 -0.36 -15.26
CA LEU A 379 1.76 0.20 -16.40
C LEU A 379 0.25 0.15 -16.18
N PHE A 380 -0.27 -0.88 -15.51
CA PHE A 380 -1.68 -0.94 -15.15
C PHE A 380 -2.09 0.22 -14.23
N GLU A 381 -1.31 0.49 -13.19
CA GLU A 381 -1.56 1.59 -12.25
C GLU A 381 -1.49 2.96 -12.95
N TYR A 382 -0.60 3.11 -13.91
CA TYR A 382 -0.50 4.33 -14.71
C TYR A 382 -1.70 4.51 -15.64
N VAL A 383 -2.17 3.43 -16.29
CA VAL A 383 -3.40 3.47 -17.09
C VAL A 383 -4.63 3.79 -16.24
N ASP A 384 -4.73 3.20 -15.07
CA ASP A 384 -5.82 3.49 -14.12
C ASP A 384 -5.80 4.98 -13.70
N ALA A 385 -4.63 5.54 -13.41
CA ALA A 385 -4.48 6.96 -13.12
C ALA A 385 -4.89 7.85 -14.30
N ILE A 386 -4.49 7.51 -15.53
CA ILE A 386 -4.87 8.24 -16.75
C ILE A 386 -6.39 8.17 -16.98
N ASN A 387 -7.04 7.04 -16.71
CA ASN A 387 -8.49 6.92 -16.85
C ASN A 387 -9.24 7.74 -15.81
N ARG A 388 -8.71 7.88 -14.59
CA ARG A 388 -9.30 8.76 -13.55
C ARG A 388 -9.06 10.24 -13.85
N TYR A 389 -7.91 10.56 -14.43
CA TYR A 389 -7.45 11.93 -14.71
C TYR A 389 -6.89 12.02 -16.13
N PRO A 390 -7.75 12.13 -17.16
CA PRO A 390 -7.31 12.11 -18.58
C PRO A 390 -6.35 13.23 -18.97
N GLU A 391 -6.32 14.32 -18.23
CA GLU A 391 -5.40 15.45 -18.41
C GLU A 391 -3.99 15.18 -17.87
N THR A 392 -3.74 14.00 -17.26
CA THR A 392 -2.42 13.67 -16.73
C THR A 392 -1.38 13.62 -17.82
N ASP A 393 -0.31 14.37 -17.63
CA ASP A 393 0.78 14.53 -18.61
C ASP A 393 2.13 13.99 -18.08
N LEU A 394 2.28 13.89 -16.74
CA LEU A 394 3.44 13.30 -16.08
C LEU A 394 2.98 12.37 -14.95
N LEU A 395 3.57 11.17 -14.90
CA LEU A 395 3.36 10.19 -13.82
C LEU A 395 4.71 9.78 -13.24
N TYR A 396 4.71 9.51 -11.94
CA TYR A 396 5.81 8.89 -11.21
C TYR A 396 5.28 8.05 -10.06
N CYS A 397 6.11 7.19 -9.48
CA CYS A 397 5.72 6.30 -8.38
C CYS A 397 6.76 6.32 -7.27
N ASP A 398 6.44 5.67 -6.14
CA ASP A 398 7.41 5.38 -5.10
C ASP A 398 8.41 4.34 -5.59
N GLU A 399 9.57 4.33 -4.97
CA GLU A 399 10.66 3.42 -5.31
C GLU A 399 11.31 2.84 -4.06
N ASP A 400 12.05 1.77 -4.23
CA ASP A 400 12.93 1.21 -3.23
C ASP A 400 14.25 0.78 -3.88
N LYS A 401 15.09 0.12 -3.12
CA LYS A 401 16.34 -0.44 -3.63
C LYS A 401 16.33 -1.96 -3.58
N ILE A 402 16.97 -2.58 -4.58
CA ILE A 402 17.18 -4.03 -4.63
C ILE A 402 18.67 -4.35 -4.66
N ARG A 403 19.09 -5.32 -3.81
CA ARG A 403 20.44 -5.89 -3.82
C ARG A 403 20.37 -7.36 -3.48
N ASP A 404 21.01 -8.20 -4.30
CA ASP A 404 21.04 -9.66 -4.12
C ASP A 404 19.64 -10.27 -3.92
N GLY A 405 18.66 -9.75 -4.69
CA GLY A 405 17.26 -10.18 -4.63
C GLY A 405 16.47 -9.66 -3.41
N ARG A 406 17.06 -8.85 -2.53
CA ARG A 406 16.41 -8.29 -1.34
C ARG A 406 16.06 -6.82 -1.50
N LEU A 407 14.86 -6.46 -1.03
CA LEU A 407 14.34 -5.10 -1.07
C LEU A 407 14.69 -4.34 0.22
N PHE A 408 15.08 -3.07 0.08
CA PHE A 408 15.42 -2.21 1.22
C PHE A 408 15.31 -0.73 0.83
N ASP A 409 15.41 0.15 1.82
CA ASP A 409 15.51 1.60 1.67
C ASP A 409 14.38 2.19 0.80
N GLY A 410 13.11 1.89 1.18
CA GLY A 410 11.95 2.41 0.48
C GLY A 410 11.86 3.93 0.53
N PHE A 411 11.70 4.55 -0.61
CA PHE A 411 11.50 5.98 -0.77
C PHE A 411 10.05 6.27 -1.16
N LEU A 412 9.22 6.59 -0.15
CA LEU A 412 7.85 7.01 -0.33
C LEU A 412 7.83 8.51 -0.62
N LYS A 413 7.54 8.86 -1.84
CA LYS A 413 7.63 10.22 -2.37
C LYS A 413 6.41 11.06 -1.94
N THR A 414 6.56 12.37 -2.03
CA THR A 414 5.43 13.31 -1.86
C THR A 414 4.70 13.51 -3.18
N ASP A 415 3.51 14.10 -3.13
CA ASP A 415 2.91 14.70 -4.32
C ASP A 415 3.83 15.78 -4.88
N PHE A 416 3.58 16.16 -6.14
CA PHE A 416 4.46 17.07 -6.83
C PHE A 416 4.62 18.41 -6.10
N SER A 417 5.88 18.83 -5.89
CA SER A 417 6.28 20.11 -5.33
C SER A 417 7.45 20.68 -6.11
N TRP A 418 7.29 21.89 -6.62
CA TRP A 418 8.36 22.63 -7.27
C TRP A 418 9.53 22.91 -6.33
N GLU A 419 9.24 23.28 -5.10
CA GLU A 419 10.26 23.62 -4.10
C GLU A 419 11.16 22.40 -3.82
N LEU A 420 10.56 21.22 -3.74
CA LEU A 420 11.33 20.00 -3.54
C LEU A 420 12.09 19.61 -4.81
N LEU A 421 11.44 19.69 -6.00
CA LEU A 421 12.07 19.32 -7.25
C LEU A 421 13.26 20.24 -7.60
N THR A 422 13.18 21.51 -7.31
CA THR A 422 14.32 22.43 -7.53
C THR A 422 15.43 22.26 -6.50
N THR A 423 15.14 21.62 -5.36
CA THR A 423 16.13 21.29 -4.32
C THR A 423 16.83 19.97 -4.60
N CYS A 424 16.09 18.93 -5.01
CA CYS A 424 16.62 17.60 -5.31
C CYS A 424 15.73 16.87 -6.32
N ASN A 425 16.34 15.98 -7.10
CA ASN A 425 15.59 15.11 -7.99
C ASN A 425 14.90 14.00 -7.20
N TYR A 426 13.72 14.28 -6.65
CA TYR A 426 12.97 13.28 -5.90
C TYR A 426 12.00 12.45 -6.77
N VAL A 427 11.66 12.95 -7.98
CA VAL A 427 10.75 12.26 -8.90
C VAL A 427 11.40 11.00 -9.44
N CYS A 428 12.65 11.08 -9.88
CA CYS A 428 13.48 9.97 -10.39
C CYS A 428 12.72 9.01 -11.33
N HIS A 429 12.45 7.82 -10.87
CA HIS A 429 11.92 6.71 -11.66
C HIS A 429 10.53 6.26 -11.14
N LEU A 430 9.66 5.60 -11.90
CA LEU A 430 9.71 5.57 -13.36
C LEU A 430 9.09 6.87 -13.90
N LEU A 431 9.90 7.78 -14.39
CA LEU A 431 9.41 9.00 -15.05
C LEU A 431 8.65 8.61 -16.32
N THR A 432 7.36 8.93 -16.36
CA THR A 432 6.49 8.67 -17.50
C THR A 432 5.79 9.94 -17.93
N VAL A 433 5.96 10.32 -19.17
CA VAL A 433 5.54 11.63 -19.69
C VAL A 433 4.75 11.50 -20.99
N ARG A 434 3.75 12.34 -21.18
CA ARG A 434 2.97 12.39 -22.42
C ARG A 434 3.87 12.82 -23.59
N LYS A 435 3.91 12.01 -24.65
CA LYS A 435 4.79 12.25 -25.82
C LYS A 435 4.61 13.63 -26.42
N SER A 436 3.39 14.12 -26.56
CA SER A 436 3.13 15.44 -27.14
C SER A 436 3.78 16.61 -26.38
N ILE A 437 4.06 16.47 -25.08
CA ILE A 437 4.83 17.46 -24.32
C ILE A 437 6.31 17.32 -24.65
N VAL A 438 6.84 16.09 -24.68
CA VAL A 438 8.23 15.84 -25.05
C VAL A 438 8.53 16.37 -26.45
N ASP A 439 7.63 16.18 -27.41
CA ASP A 439 7.74 16.71 -28.78
C ASP A 439 7.74 18.26 -28.83
N SER A 440 7.34 18.94 -27.78
CA SER A 440 7.23 20.40 -27.69
C SER A 440 8.35 21.07 -26.89
N ILE A 441 9.29 20.30 -26.34
CA ILE A 441 10.42 20.79 -25.57
C ILE A 441 11.75 20.48 -26.28
N GLU A 442 12.78 21.20 -25.91
CA GLU A 442 14.16 20.87 -26.30
C GLU A 442 14.64 19.70 -25.45
N LEU A 443 15.12 18.64 -26.08
CA LEU A 443 15.63 17.46 -25.38
C LEU A 443 16.91 17.80 -24.61
N SER A 444 17.18 17.04 -23.54
CA SER A 444 18.37 17.21 -22.72
C SER A 444 19.64 16.92 -23.51
N GLY A 445 20.63 17.79 -23.40
CA GLY A 445 21.92 17.67 -24.05
C GLY A 445 23.02 17.16 -23.11
N ASP A 446 24.27 17.18 -23.61
CA ASP A 446 25.44 16.68 -22.88
C ASP A 446 25.75 17.49 -21.60
N GLU A 447 25.33 18.75 -21.54
CA GLU A 447 25.58 19.66 -20.41
C GLU A 447 24.91 19.22 -19.10
N VAL A 448 23.84 18.43 -19.22
CA VAL A 448 23.09 17.86 -18.08
C VAL A 448 23.29 16.35 -17.93
N THR A 449 24.33 15.79 -18.54
CA THR A 449 24.65 14.36 -18.43
C THR A 449 24.81 13.94 -16.96
N GLY A 450 23.99 12.98 -16.51
CA GLY A 450 23.90 12.51 -15.12
C GLY A 450 22.84 13.22 -14.28
N ALA A 451 22.10 14.19 -14.89
CA ALA A 451 20.89 14.82 -14.35
C ALA A 451 19.87 15.06 -15.49
N GLN A 452 19.96 14.29 -16.57
CA GLN A 452 19.10 14.43 -17.76
C GLN A 452 17.62 14.12 -17.46
N ASP A 453 17.36 13.21 -16.55
CA ASP A 453 16.03 12.87 -16.03
C ASP A 453 15.46 14.03 -15.20
N TRP A 454 16.29 14.70 -14.40
CA TRP A 454 15.91 15.88 -13.65
C TRP A 454 15.58 17.07 -14.55
N ASP A 455 16.44 17.37 -15.55
CA ASP A 455 16.19 18.41 -16.55
C ASP A 455 14.90 18.11 -17.34
N MET A 456 14.72 16.85 -17.79
CA MET A 456 13.51 16.42 -18.48
C MET A 456 12.27 16.59 -17.60
N THR A 457 12.33 16.19 -16.33
CA THR A 457 11.22 16.33 -15.38
C THR A 457 10.80 17.80 -15.25
N MET A 458 11.76 18.73 -15.08
CA MET A 458 11.45 20.15 -14.96
C MET A 458 10.84 20.70 -16.26
N LYS A 459 11.44 20.41 -17.43
CA LYS A 459 10.94 20.85 -18.74
C LYS A 459 9.51 20.37 -19.00
N VAL A 460 9.21 19.13 -18.65
CA VAL A 460 7.86 18.56 -18.80
C VAL A 460 6.90 19.18 -17.80
N ALA A 461 7.31 19.30 -16.52
CA ALA A 461 6.47 19.88 -15.47
C ALA A 461 6.08 21.33 -15.73
N GLU A 462 6.94 22.12 -16.40
CA GLU A 462 6.64 23.49 -16.83
C GLU A 462 5.44 23.58 -17.80
N LYS A 463 5.13 22.49 -18.51
CA LYS A 463 4.05 22.44 -19.52
C LYS A 463 2.92 21.48 -19.15
N ALA A 464 3.13 20.63 -18.18
CA ALA A 464 2.14 19.62 -17.77
C ALA A 464 0.90 20.28 -17.19
N ARG A 465 -0.28 19.80 -17.61
CA ARG A 465 -1.59 20.21 -17.07
C ARG A 465 -1.88 19.55 -15.74
N ASN A 466 -1.48 18.28 -15.61
CA ASN A 466 -1.60 17.51 -14.38
C ASN A 466 -0.39 16.58 -14.22
N ILE A 467 0.15 16.56 -13.01
CA ILE A 467 1.25 15.68 -12.58
C ILE A 467 0.69 14.74 -11.52
N PHE A 468 0.77 13.45 -11.76
CA PHE A 468 0.15 12.47 -10.90
C PHE A 468 1.18 11.54 -10.24
N HIS A 469 1.15 11.49 -8.91
CA HIS A 469 1.94 10.57 -8.11
C HIS A 469 1.15 9.29 -7.83
N VAL A 470 1.62 8.16 -8.35
CA VAL A 470 1.10 6.83 -7.99
C VAL A 470 1.79 6.37 -6.70
N ARG A 471 1.10 6.52 -5.58
CA ARG A 471 1.64 6.26 -4.23
C ARG A 471 1.74 4.75 -3.94
N LYS A 472 2.56 4.07 -4.72
CA LYS A 472 2.89 2.64 -4.62
C LYS A 472 4.35 2.45 -4.99
N VAL A 473 5.02 1.54 -4.31
CA VAL A 473 6.37 1.13 -4.67
C VAL A 473 6.29 0.19 -5.86
N LEU A 474 6.64 0.71 -7.03
CA LEU A 474 6.52 0.00 -8.31
C LEU A 474 7.83 -0.06 -9.09
N TYR A 475 8.88 0.54 -8.54
CA TYR A 475 10.20 0.62 -9.13
C TYR A 475 11.26 0.18 -8.12
N HIS A 476 12.17 -0.71 -8.54
CA HIS A 476 13.26 -1.23 -7.71
C HIS A 476 14.60 -0.80 -8.31
N TRP A 477 15.25 0.15 -7.64
CA TRP A 477 16.54 0.68 -8.05
C TRP A 477 17.66 -0.26 -7.61
N ARG A 478 18.39 -0.83 -8.57
CA ARG A 478 19.46 -1.79 -8.26
C ARG A 478 20.66 -1.11 -7.64
N SER A 479 21.03 -1.61 -6.45
CA SER A 479 22.21 -1.15 -5.71
C SER A 479 23.38 -2.12 -5.92
N HIS A 480 24.41 -1.66 -6.61
CA HIS A 480 25.68 -2.38 -6.79
C HIS A 480 26.86 -1.41 -6.61
N GLU A 481 28.10 -1.92 -6.56
CA GLU A 481 29.30 -1.13 -6.21
C GLU A 481 29.51 0.12 -7.07
N HIS A 482 29.03 0.12 -8.32
CA HIS A 482 29.19 1.21 -9.27
C HIS A 482 27.92 2.04 -9.49
N SER A 483 26.81 1.70 -8.80
CA SER A 483 25.55 2.43 -8.95
C SER A 483 25.52 3.71 -8.12
N ALA A 484 24.83 4.73 -8.62
CA ALA A 484 24.55 5.95 -7.85
C ALA A 484 23.71 5.65 -6.59
N ALA A 485 22.94 4.55 -6.59
CA ALA A 485 22.15 4.08 -5.45
C ALA A 485 23.00 3.69 -4.23
N SER A 486 24.27 3.28 -4.44
CA SER A 486 25.17 2.86 -3.33
C SER A 486 25.99 4.02 -2.73
N ASN A 487 26.25 5.08 -3.50
CA ASN A 487 27.07 6.20 -3.05
C ASN A 487 26.74 7.50 -3.82
N ALA A 488 26.05 8.42 -3.17
CA ALA A 488 25.72 9.73 -3.73
C ALA A 488 26.95 10.56 -4.19
N ASN A 489 28.14 10.25 -3.65
CA ASN A 489 29.40 10.92 -4.01
C ASN A 489 30.18 10.17 -5.13
N ALA A 490 29.65 9.03 -5.63
CA ALA A 490 30.36 8.23 -6.64
C ALA A 490 30.54 8.96 -7.99
N LYS A 491 29.69 9.95 -8.26
CA LYS A 491 29.70 10.70 -9.52
C LYS A 491 29.63 12.21 -9.27
N PRO A 492 30.77 12.89 -8.96
CA PRO A 492 30.78 14.33 -8.67
C PRO A 492 30.21 15.22 -9.79
N TYR A 493 30.23 14.75 -11.03
CA TYR A 493 29.68 15.48 -12.18
C TYR A 493 28.15 15.59 -12.14
N THR A 494 27.44 14.66 -11.47
CA THR A 494 25.98 14.69 -11.37
C THR A 494 25.48 15.90 -10.57
N HIS A 495 26.22 16.30 -9.52
CA HIS A 495 25.91 17.50 -8.76
C HIS A 495 25.95 18.75 -9.63
N LYS A 496 27.01 18.90 -10.45
CA LYS A 496 27.15 20.04 -11.36
C LYS A 496 26.09 20.03 -12.47
N ALA A 497 25.78 18.85 -13.00
CA ALA A 497 24.71 18.69 -14.00
C ALA A 497 23.35 19.08 -13.41
N GLY A 498 23.05 18.69 -12.15
CA GLY A 498 21.85 19.11 -11.44
C GLY A 498 21.78 20.63 -11.23
N GLU A 499 22.90 21.27 -10.84
CA GLU A 499 22.97 22.73 -10.73
C GLU A 499 22.61 23.41 -12.06
N ILE A 500 23.15 22.90 -13.18
CA ILE A 500 22.86 23.42 -14.52
C ILE A 500 21.37 23.23 -14.85
N ALA A 501 20.83 22.03 -14.63
CA ALA A 501 19.42 21.73 -14.90
C ALA A 501 18.48 22.68 -14.13
N VAL A 502 18.75 22.91 -12.84
CA VAL A 502 17.97 23.82 -12.01
C VAL A 502 18.12 25.28 -12.48
N LYS A 503 19.32 25.73 -12.82
CA LYS A 503 19.54 27.08 -13.37
C LYS A 503 18.77 27.28 -14.68
N ASN A 504 18.87 26.32 -15.60
CA ASN A 504 18.16 26.36 -16.87
C ASN A 504 16.64 26.46 -16.66
N HIS A 505 16.08 25.76 -15.65
CA HIS A 505 14.67 25.90 -15.28
C HIS A 505 14.33 27.35 -14.91
N PHE A 506 15.05 27.95 -13.97
CA PHE A 506 14.77 29.31 -13.52
C PHE A 506 14.98 30.35 -14.64
N GLU A 507 15.94 30.14 -15.54
CA GLU A 507 16.12 30.96 -16.73
C GLU A 507 14.93 30.87 -17.68
N ARG A 508 14.40 29.65 -17.93
CA ARG A 508 13.22 29.44 -18.80
C ARG A 508 11.97 30.11 -18.27
N ILE A 509 11.76 30.09 -16.95
CA ILE A 509 10.60 30.76 -16.34
C ILE A 509 10.82 32.24 -16.05
N GLY A 510 12.02 32.76 -16.31
CA GLY A 510 12.35 34.18 -16.13
C GLY A 510 12.43 34.64 -14.67
N LEU A 511 12.72 33.74 -13.73
CA LEU A 511 12.80 34.04 -12.31
C LEU A 511 14.27 34.09 -11.86
N PRO A 512 14.80 35.28 -11.45
CA PRO A 512 16.20 35.40 -11.04
C PRO A 512 16.42 34.78 -9.66
N VAL A 513 17.36 33.85 -9.58
CA VAL A 513 17.75 33.15 -8.37
C VAL A 513 19.25 32.90 -8.32
N ASP A 514 19.80 32.64 -7.15
CA ASP A 514 21.09 31.99 -6.99
C ASP A 514 20.86 30.51 -6.63
N VAL A 515 21.50 29.62 -7.37
CA VAL A 515 21.52 28.17 -7.08
C VAL A 515 22.83 27.86 -6.37
N LEU A 516 22.74 27.52 -5.10
CA LEU A 516 23.89 27.26 -4.22
C LEU A 516 23.88 25.77 -3.82
N ASP A 517 25.04 25.31 -3.30
CA ASP A 517 25.11 23.97 -2.72
C ASP A 517 24.15 23.85 -1.52
N GLY A 518 23.42 22.73 -1.45
CA GLY A 518 22.58 22.38 -0.33
C GLY A 518 23.39 21.77 0.83
N PHE A 519 22.68 21.16 1.79
CA PHE A 519 23.32 20.58 2.98
C PHE A 519 23.96 19.20 2.73
N CYS A 520 23.70 18.57 1.61
CA CYS A 520 24.35 17.32 1.19
C CYS A 520 24.48 17.24 -0.34
N GLY A 521 25.24 16.26 -0.82
CA GLY A 521 25.49 16.07 -2.25
C GLY A 521 24.20 15.88 -3.04
N ASN A 522 24.16 16.38 -4.27
CA ASN A 522 23.01 16.38 -5.18
C ASN A 522 21.76 17.11 -4.64
N MET A 523 21.95 18.02 -3.70
CA MET A 523 20.93 18.97 -3.24
C MET A 523 21.37 20.40 -3.50
N HIS A 524 20.41 21.25 -3.86
CA HIS A 524 20.65 22.68 -4.11
C HIS A 524 19.79 23.53 -3.19
N ARG A 525 20.34 24.66 -2.79
CA ARG A 525 19.63 25.73 -2.08
C ARG A 525 19.30 26.84 -3.06
N ILE A 526 18.03 27.17 -3.17
CA ILE A 526 17.57 28.26 -4.03
C ILE A 526 17.43 29.53 -3.22
N VAL A 527 18.09 30.60 -3.65
CA VAL A 527 17.97 31.93 -3.08
C VAL A 527 17.31 32.83 -4.10
N TYR A 528 16.06 33.21 -3.82
CA TYR A 528 15.28 34.08 -4.69
C TYR A 528 15.70 35.54 -4.55
N HIS A 529 15.85 36.24 -5.68
CA HIS A 529 16.04 37.68 -5.68
C HIS A 529 14.69 38.36 -5.54
N LEU A 530 14.40 38.84 -4.35
CA LEU A 530 13.16 39.53 -4.08
C LEU A 530 13.09 40.87 -4.83
N PRO A 531 11.90 41.27 -5.33
CA PRO A 531 11.73 42.60 -5.89
C PRO A 531 12.17 43.69 -4.86
N GLN A 532 12.77 44.78 -5.36
CA GLN A 532 13.13 45.89 -4.49
C GLN A 532 11.94 46.74 -4.03
N ASP A 533 10.75 46.42 -4.55
CA ASP A 533 9.52 47.09 -4.17
C ASP A 533 9.13 46.68 -2.73
N GLU A 534 8.67 47.65 -1.94
CA GLU A 534 8.14 47.43 -0.59
C GLU A 534 6.86 46.59 -0.64
N THR A 535 7.01 45.30 -0.66
CA THR A 535 5.87 44.37 -0.59
C THR A 535 5.35 44.30 0.84
N LEU A 536 4.11 44.76 1.06
CA LEU A 536 3.46 44.65 2.36
C LEU A 536 3.05 43.20 2.64
N VAL A 537 3.61 42.64 3.70
CA VAL A 537 3.25 41.30 4.20
C VAL A 537 2.41 41.43 5.46
N SER A 538 1.23 40.83 5.47
CA SER A 538 0.38 40.76 6.67
C SER A 538 0.57 39.43 7.37
N ILE A 539 1.06 39.46 8.61
CA ILE A 539 1.19 38.27 9.46
C ILE A 539 -0.03 38.23 10.38
N ILE A 540 -0.83 37.17 10.26
CA ILE A 540 -2.04 36.99 11.07
C ILE A 540 -1.74 35.97 12.16
N ILE A 541 -1.77 36.41 13.41
CA ILE A 541 -1.48 35.57 14.58
C ILE A 541 -2.77 35.39 15.39
N PRO A 542 -3.45 34.24 15.32
CA PRO A 542 -4.56 33.97 16.20
C PRO A 542 -4.05 33.78 17.64
N ASN A 543 -4.53 34.60 18.56
CA ASN A 543 -4.12 34.56 19.96
C ASN A 543 -5.34 34.61 20.89
N LYS A 544 -5.27 33.80 21.97
CA LYS A 544 -6.24 33.82 23.07
C LYS A 544 -5.51 33.54 24.38
N ASP A 545 -5.59 34.51 25.32
CA ASP A 545 -5.17 34.37 26.73
C ASP A 545 -3.69 34.04 27.01
N HIS A 546 -2.77 34.25 26.04
CA HIS A 546 -1.35 33.92 26.17
C HIS A 546 -0.43 35.07 25.79
N ALA A 547 -0.53 36.19 26.50
CA ALA A 547 0.23 37.42 26.20
C ALA A 547 1.75 37.20 26.15
N SER A 548 2.34 36.47 27.09
CA SER A 548 3.78 36.20 27.12
C SER A 548 4.27 35.32 25.97
N MET A 549 3.39 34.47 25.40
CA MET A 549 3.70 33.65 24.24
C MET A 549 3.63 34.50 22.96
N LEU A 550 2.63 35.40 22.88
CA LEU A 550 2.50 36.33 21.77
C LEU A 550 3.70 37.30 21.74
N GLU A 551 4.13 37.83 22.90
CA GLU A 551 5.31 38.71 23.00
C GLU A 551 6.55 38.03 22.42
N ARG A 552 6.85 36.78 22.82
CA ARG A 552 7.99 36.03 22.27
C ARG A 552 7.85 35.76 20.77
N CYS A 553 6.63 35.55 20.28
CA CYS A 553 6.37 35.38 18.86
C CYS A 553 6.58 36.64 18.05
N LEU A 554 6.29 37.81 18.63
CA LEU A 554 6.50 39.10 17.97
C LEU A 554 7.97 39.54 18.01
N ASP A 555 8.72 39.07 19.00
CA ASP A 555 10.16 39.39 19.16
C ASP A 555 11.06 38.48 18.29
N SER A 556 10.53 37.40 17.73
CA SER A 556 11.26 36.45 16.87
C SER A 556 11.19 36.82 15.40
#